data_ebafee3a076d75c517bf9b0c114b59ee
#
_entry.id   ebafee3a076d75c517bf9b0c114b59ee
#
_cell.length_a   1.000
_cell.length_b   1.000
_cell.length_c   1.000
_cell.angle_alpha   90.00
_cell.angle_beta   90.00
_cell.angle_gamma   90.00
#
_symmetry.space_group_name_H-M   'P 1'
#
loop_
_entity.id
_entity.type
_entity.pdbx_description
1 polymer ?
#
loop_
_entity_poly.entity_id
_entity_poly.type
_entity_poly.pdbx_seq_one_letter_code
_entity_poly.pdbx_strand_id
1 'polypeptide(L)'
;MPSPPAGSTDAPDLTIVVPTYNERDRLAELVAALFSVCDAHGVRLELVIVDDNSPDGTGALADELARTRCIRVIHRSGKLGLGTAVVAGFEVASADVVGVMDADFSHPPALVPRLLATFRATGADLVVASRYVPGGSTPNWPWKRRALSRIACLLARPLSPIRDAASGFFLIRHAIATGVTIKAGGFKICLELVVRGWPRHLVELPYRFDDRELGESKMSAREAVGYLAQLWDLYWVRWSGPRRAPRRYECLTAGAVDRLTGDAAAGTAPLHHARQPGRAD
;
A
#
# COMPACT_ATOMS: atom_id res chain seq x y z
N MET A 1 0.62 -23.40 -13.66
CA MET A 1 1.30 -22.68 -14.74
C MET A 1 2.76 -22.49 -14.31
N PRO A 2 3.76 -22.77 -15.14
CA PRO A 2 5.16 -22.56 -14.74
C PRO A 2 5.45 -21.05 -14.63
N SER A 3 6.21 -20.66 -13.61
CA SER A 3 6.72 -19.29 -13.43
C SER A 3 7.58 -18.93 -14.67
N PRO A 4 7.51 -17.69 -15.19
CA PRO A 4 8.38 -17.24 -16.25
C PRO A 4 9.84 -17.26 -15.77
N PRO A 5 10.80 -17.56 -16.66
CA PRO A 5 12.21 -17.60 -16.30
C PRO A 5 12.71 -16.21 -15.88
N ALA A 6 13.52 -16.15 -14.83
CA ALA A 6 14.19 -14.94 -14.39
C ALA A 6 15.04 -14.37 -15.54
N GLY A 7 14.71 -13.15 -15.97
CA GLY A 7 15.44 -12.43 -17.03
C GLY A 7 14.68 -12.21 -18.33
N SER A 8 13.37 -12.51 -18.43
CA SER A 8 12.60 -12.15 -19.62
C SER A 8 12.33 -10.63 -19.64
N THR A 9 12.51 -10.01 -20.80
CA THR A 9 12.23 -8.58 -21.08
C THR A 9 10.74 -8.23 -20.88
N ASP A 10 9.88 -9.20 -20.58
CA ASP A 10 8.44 -9.09 -20.42
C ASP A 10 7.96 -9.08 -18.94
N ALA A 11 8.85 -9.24 -17.96
CA ALA A 11 8.45 -9.24 -16.56
C ALA A 11 7.96 -7.83 -16.10
N PRO A 12 6.91 -7.73 -15.27
CA PRO A 12 6.46 -6.45 -14.75
C PRO A 12 7.54 -5.82 -13.84
N ASP A 13 7.59 -4.48 -13.84
CA ASP A 13 8.48 -3.71 -12.99
C ASP A 13 7.97 -3.62 -11.55
N LEU A 14 6.66 -3.74 -11.40
CA LEU A 14 5.94 -3.58 -10.15
C LEU A 14 4.64 -4.38 -10.18
N THR A 15 4.34 -5.07 -9.09
CA THR A 15 3.00 -5.62 -8.83
C THR A 15 2.35 -4.83 -7.70
N ILE A 16 1.15 -4.29 -7.91
CA ILE A 16 0.33 -3.68 -6.86
C ILE A 16 -0.81 -4.61 -6.50
N VAL A 17 -0.93 -4.93 -5.22
CA VAL A 17 -2.06 -5.69 -4.66
C VAL A 17 -3.11 -4.70 -4.16
N VAL A 18 -4.32 -4.85 -4.66
CA VAL A 18 -5.49 -4.04 -4.29
C VAL A 18 -6.57 -4.97 -3.72
N PRO A 19 -6.67 -5.04 -2.39
CA PRO A 19 -7.79 -5.72 -1.75
C PRO A 19 -9.09 -4.96 -1.98
N THR A 20 -10.17 -5.66 -2.32
CA THR A 20 -11.47 -5.05 -2.61
C THR A 20 -12.59 -5.71 -1.81
N TYR A 21 -13.55 -4.89 -1.36
CA TYR A 21 -14.84 -5.31 -0.82
C TYR A 21 -15.86 -4.18 -1.00
N ASN A 22 -16.80 -4.35 -1.94
CA ASN A 22 -17.80 -3.33 -2.33
C ASN A 22 -17.16 -2.03 -2.85
N GLU A 23 -16.29 -2.14 -3.85
CA GLU A 23 -15.57 -1.02 -4.46
C GLU A 23 -15.91 -0.85 -5.95
N ARG A 24 -17.04 -1.41 -6.43
CA ARG A 24 -17.43 -1.42 -7.84
C ARG A 24 -17.42 -0.03 -8.48
N ASP A 25 -17.94 0.96 -7.77
CA ASP A 25 -18.14 2.31 -8.32
C ASP A 25 -16.81 3.04 -8.59
N ARG A 26 -15.72 2.61 -7.96
CA ARG A 26 -14.40 3.26 -8.04
C ARG A 26 -13.34 2.43 -8.73
N LEU A 27 -13.54 1.12 -8.81
CA LEU A 27 -12.51 0.20 -9.28
C LEU A 27 -12.05 0.50 -10.71
N ALA A 28 -12.98 0.76 -11.63
CA ALA A 28 -12.63 1.03 -13.03
C ALA A 28 -11.79 2.33 -13.17
N GLU A 29 -12.17 3.38 -12.43
CA GLU A 29 -11.45 4.65 -12.42
C GLU A 29 -10.05 4.49 -11.81
N LEU A 30 -9.94 3.77 -10.68
CA LEU A 30 -8.66 3.48 -10.05
C LEU A 30 -7.72 2.71 -10.99
N VAL A 31 -8.22 1.66 -11.63
CA VAL A 31 -7.46 0.86 -12.59
C VAL A 31 -6.97 1.73 -13.74
N ALA A 32 -7.85 2.54 -14.34
CA ALA A 32 -7.49 3.45 -15.43
C ALA A 32 -6.42 4.45 -14.99
N ALA A 33 -6.56 5.05 -13.81
CA ALA A 33 -5.60 6.01 -13.26
C ALA A 33 -4.22 5.37 -13.00
N LEU A 34 -4.18 4.16 -12.42
CA LEU A 34 -2.94 3.44 -12.13
C LEU A 34 -2.18 3.10 -13.41
N PHE A 35 -2.84 2.51 -14.40
CA PHE A 35 -2.18 2.19 -15.68
C PHE A 35 -1.75 3.45 -16.40
N SER A 36 -2.60 4.48 -16.47
CA SER A 36 -2.24 5.75 -17.13
C SER A 36 -0.99 6.40 -16.53
N VAL A 37 -0.89 6.47 -15.21
CA VAL A 37 0.27 7.09 -14.56
C VAL A 37 1.52 6.21 -14.68
N CYS A 38 1.40 4.90 -14.61
CA CYS A 38 2.52 3.98 -14.79
C CYS A 38 3.03 4.00 -16.23
N ASP A 39 2.14 3.96 -17.22
CA ASP A 39 2.49 4.05 -18.65
C ASP A 39 3.22 5.36 -18.96
N ALA A 40 2.75 6.49 -18.40
CA ALA A 40 3.39 7.82 -18.58
C ALA A 40 4.83 7.86 -18.03
N HIS A 41 5.17 6.98 -17.06
CA HIS A 41 6.50 6.89 -16.46
C HIS A 41 7.29 5.67 -16.96
N GLY A 42 6.80 4.95 -17.97
CA GLY A 42 7.44 3.75 -18.51
C GLY A 42 7.54 2.59 -17.51
N VAL A 43 6.59 2.51 -16.56
CA VAL A 43 6.52 1.45 -15.56
C VAL A 43 5.55 0.36 -16.03
N ARG A 44 6.04 -0.86 -16.21
CA ARG A 44 5.20 -2.02 -16.52
C ARG A 44 4.52 -2.51 -15.24
N LEU A 45 3.25 -2.16 -15.09
CA LEU A 45 2.44 -2.51 -13.94
C LEU A 45 1.73 -3.84 -14.12
N GLU A 46 1.85 -4.74 -13.15
CA GLU A 46 0.91 -5.82 -12.89
C GLU A 46 0.00 -5.42 -11.73
N LEU A 47 -1.30 -5.59 -11.87
CA LEU A 47 -2.25 -5.36 -10.81
C LEU A 47 -2.84 -6.69 -10.33
N VAL A 48 -2.86 -6.92 -9.02
CA VAL A 48 -3.53 -8.06 -8.41
C VAL A 48 -4.70 -7.56 -7.59
N ILE A 49 -5.92 -7.79 -8.08
CA ILE A 49 -7.16 -7.46 -7.38
C ILE A 49 -7.60 -8.67 -6.57
N VAL A 50 -7.76 -8.49 -5.26
CA VAL A 50 -8.19 -9.57 -4.36
C VAL A 50 -9.57 -9.23 -3.82
N ASP A 51 -10.59 -9.86 -4.38
CA ASP A 51 -11.99 -9.59 -4.04
C ASP A 51 -12.50 -10.52 -2.95
N ASP A 52 -12.99 -9.95 -1.86
CA ASP A 52 -13.53 -10.63 -0.69
C ASP A 52 -15.00 -11.03 -0.86
N ASN A 53 -15.34 -11.57 -2.04
CA ASN A 53 -16.71 -11.97 -2.41
C ASN A 53 -17.70 -10.79 -2.33
N SER A 54 -17.40 -9.72 -3.04
CA SER A 54 -18.22 -8.51 -3.06
C SER A 54 -19.59 -8.75 -3.68
N PRO A 55 -20.69 -8.48 -2.97
CA PRO A 55 -22.05 -8.66 -3.49
C PRO A 55 -22.48 -7.60 -4.51
N ASP A 56 -21.75 -6.47 -4.62
CA ASP A 56 -22.07 -5.36 -5.52
C ASP A 56 -21.59 -5.58 -6.97
N GLY A 57 -20.90 -6.70 -7.24
CA GLY A 57 -20.35 -7.01 -8.56
C GLY A 57 -18.93 -6.48 -8.80
N THR A 58 -18.22 -6.05 -7.77
CA THR A 58 -16.79 -5.66 -7.85
C THR A 58 -15.94 -6.73 -8.53
N GLY A 59 -16.07 -8.00 -8.12
CA GLY A 59 -15.30 -9.11 -8.67
C GLY A 59 -15.56 -9.33 -10.17
N ALA A 60 -16.83 -9.26 -10.62
CA ALA A 60 -17.16 -9.37 -12.03
C ALA A 60 -16.58 -8.24 -12.87
N LEU A 61 -16.60 -7.01 -12.35
CA LEU A 61 -15.95 -5.86 -12.98
C LEU A 61 -14.42 -6.06 -13.06
N ALA A 62 -13.79 -6.60 -12.01
CA ALA A 62 -12.37 -6.92 -12.02
C ALA A 62 -12.01 -7.92 -13.12
N ASP A 63 -12.81 -8.98 -13.33
CA ASP A 63 -12.62 -9.94 -14.40
C ASP A 63 -12.76 -9.31 -15.79
N GLU A 64 -13.68 -8.37 -15.95
CA GLU A 64 -13.83 -7.62 -17.21
C GLU A 64 -12.59 -6.78 -17.51
N LEU A 65 -12.08 -6.03 -16.52
CA LEU A 65 -10.88 -5.22 -16.66
C LEU A 65 -9.63 -6.07 -16.95
N ALA A 66 -9.55 -7.26 -16.41
CA ALA A 66 -8.45 -8.20 -16.62
C ALA A 66 -8.34 -8.71 -18.06
N ARG A 67 -9.39 -8.58 -18.88
CA ARG A 67 -9.35 -8.97 -20.30
C ARG A 67 -8.50 -8.05 -21.16
N THR A 68 -8.29 -6.81 -20.72
CA THR A 68 -7.64 -5.75 -21.52
C THR A 68 -6.35 -5.20 -20.89
N ARG A 69 -6.05 -5.57 -19.65
CA ARG A 69 -4.89 -5.06 -18.89
C ARG A 69 -4.16 -6.21 -18.20
N CYS A 70 -2.93 -5.97 -17.77
CA CYS A 70 -2.15 -6.91 -16.98
C CYS A 70 -2.70 -6.95 -15.53
N ILE A 71 -3.85 -7.58 -15.37
CA ILE A 71 -4.57 -7.71 -14.11
C ILE A 71 -4.79 -9.19 -13.82
N ARG A 72 -4.52 -9.57 -12.57
CA ARG A 72 -4.84 -10.88 -12.03
C ARG A 72 -5.92 -10.71 -10.97
N VAL A 73 -6.98 -11.51 -11.02
CA VAL A 73 -8.09 -11.43 -10.05
C VAL A 73 -8.10 -12.68 -9.19
N ILE A 74 -8.23 -12.48 -7.88
CA ILE A 74 -8.42 -13.55 -6.90
C ILE A 74 -9.78 -13.36 -6.25
N HIS A 75 -10.68 -14.31 -6.48
CA HIS A 75 -11.98 -14.37 -5.80
C HIS A 75 -11.85 -15.19 -4.53
N ARG A 76 -12.11 -14.57 -3.39
CA ARG A 76 -12.10 -15.26 -2.11
C ARG A 76 -13.52 -15.69 -1.73
N SER A 77 -13.63 -16.69 -0.85
CA SER A 77 -14.93 -17.22 -0.45
C SER A 77 -15.75 -16.28 0.43
N GLY A 78 -15.17 -15.16 0.92
CA GLY A 78 -15.84 -14.20 1.78
C GLY A 78 -14.86 -13.19 2.37
N LYS A 79 -15.35 -12.32 3.25
CA LYS A 79 -14.56 -11.28 3.95
C LYS A 79 -13.65 -11.91 5.00
N LEU A 80 -12.46 -12.36 4.57
CA LEU A 80 -11.49 -13.08 5.40
C LEU A 80 -10.44 -12.15 6.04
N GLY A 81 -10.53 -10.86 5.78
CA GLY A 81 -9.67 -9.83 6.35
C GLY A 81 -8.55 -9.35 5.43
N LEU A 82 -8.20 -8.07 5.60
CA LEU A 82 -7.23 -7.34 4.77
C LEU A 82 -5.87 -8.05 4.68
N GLY A 83 -5.33 -8.51 5.83
CA GLY A 83 -4.02 -9.16 5.90
C GLY A 83 -3.92 -10.39 5.01
N THR A 84 -4.91 -11.25 5.07
CA THR A 84 -4.94 -12.47 4.26
C THR A 84 -5.20 -12.20 2.78
N ALA A 85 -5.91 -11.11 2.45
CA ALA A 85 -6.07 -10.68 1.07
C ALA A 85 -4.73 -10.23 0.45
N VAL A 86 -3.97 -9.44 1.19
CA VAL A 86 -2.64 -8.98 0.73
C VAL A 86 -1.67 -10.16 0.57
N VAL A 87 -1.67 -11.12 1.51
CA VAL A 87 -0.83 -12.33 1.40
C VAL A 87 -1.16 -13.10 0.13
N ALA A 88 -2.46 -13.36 -0.12
CA ALA A 88 -2.88 -14.06 -1.33
C ALA A 88 -2.44 -13.31 -2.61
N GLY A 89 -2.47 -11.98 -2.59
CA GLY A 89 -1.96 -11.16 -3.68
C GLY A 89 -0.45 -11.28 -3.87
N PHE A 90 0.34 -11.30 -2.80
CA PHE A 90 1.79 -11.46 -2.88
C PHE A 90 2.19 -12.85 -3.41
N GLU A 91 1.45 -13.90 -3.08
CA GLU A 91 1.73 -15.28 -3.54
C GLU A 91 1.65 -15.42 -5.06
N VAL A 92 0.82 -14.63 -5.73
CA VAL A 92 0.64 -14.67 -7.19
C VAL A 92 1.38 -13.56 -7.94
N ALA A 93 1.96 -12.61 -7.22
CA ALA A 93 2.68 -11.48 -7.81
C ALA A 93 3.89 -11.95 -8.62
N SER A 94 4.14 -11.31 -9.77
CA SER A 94 5.21 -11.69 -10.69
C SER A 94 6.43 -10.77 -10.63
N ALA A 95 6.29 -9.54 -10.11
CA ALA A 95 7.40 -8.59 -10.03
C ALA A 95 8.28 -8.81 -8.80
N ASP A 96 9.56 -8.39 -8.89
CA ASP A 96 10.49 -8.39 -7.75
C ASP A 96 10.13 -7.35 -6.68
N VAL A 97 9.37 -6.32 -7.06
CA VAL A 97 8.84 -5.28 -6.18
C VAL A 97 7.33 -5.41 -6.12
N VAL A 98 6.80 -5.57 -4.91
CA VAL A 98 5.36 -5.67 -4.69
C VAL A 98 4.90 -4.53 -3.80
N GLY A 99 3.68 -4.07 -4.01
CA GLY A 99 3.08 -3.01 -3.21
C GLY A 99 1.66 -3.32 -2.79
N VAL A 100 1.16 -2.53 -1.86
CA VAL A 100 -0.23 -2.56 -1.39
C VAL A 100 -0.83 -1.18 -1.53
N MET A 101 -2.08 -1.12 -1.96
CA MET A 101 -2.84 0.11 -2.12
C MET A 101 -4.32 -0.16 -1.88
N ASP A 102 -5.01 0.75 -1.22
CA ASP A 102 -6.47 0.68 -1.04
C ASP A 102 -7.21 1.11 -2.33
N ALA A 103 -8.42 0.59 -2.54
CA ALA A 103 -9.21 0.83 -3.75
C ALA A 103 -9.95 2.18 -3.78
N ASP A 104 -9.88 2.99 -2.73
CA ASP A 104 -10.78 4.12 -2.44
C ASP A 104 -10.23 5.51 -2.77
N PHE A 105 -9.12 5.59 -3.50
CA PHE A 105 -8.38 6.82 -3.80
C PHE A 105 -7.80 7.57 -2.59
N SER A 106 -7.89 7.03 -1.37
CA SER A 106 -7.17 7.59 -0.22
C SER A 106 -5.64 7.54 -0.41
N HIS A 107 -5.19 6.65 -1.27
CA HIS A 107 -3.82 6.51 -1.75
C HIS A 107 -3.75 7.05 -3.19
N PRO A 108 -3.06 8.17 -3.46
CA PRO A 108 -3.03 8.76 -4.79
C PRO A 108 -2.24 7.90 -5.79
N PRO A 109 -2.86 7.45 -6.91
CA PRO A 109 -2.17 6.67 -7.95
C PRO A 109 -0.89 7.33 -8.49
N ALA A 110 -0.88 8.66 -8.59
CA ALA A 110 0.28 9.44 -9.03
C ALA A 110 1.54 9.23 -8.19
N LEU A 111 1.40 8.72 -6.96
CA LEU A 111 2.55 8.44 -6.09
C LEU A 111 3.24 7.10 -6.42
N VAL A 112 2.57 6.17 -7.11
CA VAL A 112 3.09 4.82 -7.38
C VAL A 112 4.41 4.84 -8.15
N PRO A 113 4.58 5.56 -9.27
CA PRO A 113 5.87 5.63 -9.96
C PRO A 113 6.97 6.27 -9.10
N ARG A 114 6.62 7.26 -8.27
CA ARG A 114 7.57 7.93 -7.36
C ARG A 114 8.05 7.00 -6.24
N LEU A 115 7.17 6.16 -5.70
CA LEU A 115 7.55 5.10 -4.75
C LEU A 115 8.53 4.13 -5.40
N LEU A 116 8.26 3.67 -6.63
CA LEU A 116 9.12 2.74 -7.35
C LEU A 116 10.47 3.38 -7.70
N ALA A 117 10.48 4.61 -8.20
CA ALA A 117 11.70 5.34 -8.50
C ALA A 117 12.56 5.55 -7.23
N THR A 118 11.92 5.89 -6.10
CA THR A 118 12.59 5.98 -4.80
C THR A 118 13.16 4.63 -4.37
N PHE A 119 12.38 3.55 -4.51
CA PHE A 119 12.80 2.18 -4.19
C PHE A 119 14.08 1.80 -4.97
N ARG A 120 14.09 2.07 -6.27
CA ARG A 120 15.23 1.79 -7.16
C ARG A 120 16.44 2.66 -6.85
N ALA A 121 16.25 3.97 -6.71
CA ALA A 121 17.32 4.94 -6.49
C ALA A 121 18.04 4.76 -5.14
N THR A 122 17.31 4.36 -4.09
CA THR A 122 17.89 4.14 -2.76
C THR A 122 18.38 2.71 -2.54
N GLY A 123 17.96 1.76 -3.36
CA GLY A 123 18.17 0.34 -3.12
C GLY A 123 17.44 -0.18 -1.87
N ALA A 124 16.32 0.47 -1.51
CA ALA A 124 15.53 0.10 -0.33
C ALA A 124 14.96 -1.31 -0.43
N ASP A 125 14.72 -1.93 0.71
CA ASP A 125 13.93 -3.15 0.82
C ASP A 125 12.45 -2.87 1.04
N LEU A 126 12.15 -1.70 1.64
CA LEU A 126 10.80 -1.22 1.92
C LEU A 126 10.74 0.31 1.76
N VAL A 127 9.79 0.79 0.97
CA VAL A 127 9.46 2.22 0.84
C VAL A 127 8.01 2.42 1.28
N VAL A 128 7.79 3.32 2.23
CA VAL A 128 6.48 3.60 2.82
C VAL A 128 6.04 5.02 2.48
N ALA A 129 4.86 5.17 1.93
CA ALA A 129 4.18 6.46 1.86
C ALA A 129 3.67 6.82 3.27
N SER A 130 4.14 7.95 3.81
CA SER A 130 3.98 8.31 5.21
C SER A 130 3.23 9.63 5.38
N ARG A 131 2.24 9.60 6.28
CA ARG A 131 1.45 10.77 6.70
C ARG A 131 2.16 11.57 7.79
N TYR A 132 3.18 10.99 8.43
CA TYR A 132 3.78 11.49 9.67
C TYR A 132 5.25 11.92 9.55
N VAL A 133 5.80 11.89 8.36
CA VAL A 133 7.09 12.51 8.05
C VAL A 133 6.91 13.97 7.60
N PRO A 134 7.95 14.81 7.62
CA PRO A 134 7.86 16.19 7.15
C PRO A 134 7.31 16.27 5.71
N GLY A 135 6.21 17.01 5.51
CA GLY A 135 5.49 17.09 4.24
C GLY A 135 4.30 16.13 4.11
N GLY A 136 4.20 15.13 4.98
CA GLY A 136 3.02 14.27 5.05
C GLY A 136 1.86 14.94 5.80
N SER A 137 0.63 14.62 5.44
CA SER A 137 -0.55 15.25 6.05
C SER A 137 -1.82 14.42 5.99
N THR A 138 -2.76 14.75 6.87
CA THR A 138 -4.13 14.21 6.94
C THR A 138 -5.11 15.38 7.14
N PRO A 139 -5.31 16.24 6.12
CA PRO A 139 -5.99 17.53 6.30
C PRO A 139 -7.41 17.39 6.84
N ASN A 140 -8.16 16.41 6.34
CA ASN A 140 -9.59 16.25 6.63
C ASN A 140 -9.88 15.37 7.85
N TRP A 141 -8.85 14.88 8.56
CA TRP A 141 -9.07 14.04 9.73
C TRP A 141 -9.48 14.83 10.97
N PRO A 142 -10.54 14.40 11.68
CA PRO A 142 -10.86 14.91 13.01
C PRO A 142 -9.64 14.74 13.95
N TRP A 143 -9.45 15.68 14.86
CA TRP A 143 -8.29 15.65 15.77
C TRP A 143 -8.21 14.36 16.60
N LYS A 144 -9.36 13.80 17.02
CA LYS A 144 -9.45 12.52 17.76
C LYS A 144 -8.87 11.35 16.95
N ARG A 145 -9.24 11.24 15.67
CA ARG A 145 -8.72 10.21 14.75
C ARG A 145 -7.22 10.37 14.54
N ARG A 146 -6.77 11.62 14.37
CA ARG A 146 -5.34 11.94 14.21
C ARG A 146 -4.54 11.58 15.46
N ALA A 147 -5.03 11.91 16.66
CA ALA A 147 -4.40 11.58 17.93
C ALA A 147 -4.30 10.05 18.10
N LEU A 148 -5.41 9.33 17.87
CA LEU A 148 -5.45 7.87 18.01
C LEU A 148 -4.50 7.16 17.05
N SER A 149 -4.45 7.61 15.78
CA SER A 149 -3.51 7.05 14.79
C SER A 149 -2.05 7.33 15.16
N ARG A 150 -1.73 8.52 15.71
CA ARG A 150 -0.39 8.83 16.22
C ARG A 150 -0.01 7.99 17.43
N ILE A 151 -0.94 7.76 18.34
CA ILE A 151 -0.71 6.86 19.50
C ILE A 151 -0.44 5.44 18.99
N ALA A 152 -1.22 4.95 18.05
CA ALA A 152 -0.98 3.63 17.46
C ALA A 152 0.43 3.51 16.84
N CYS A 153 0.86 4.51 16.09
CA CYS A 153 2.21 4.54 15.53
C CYS A 153 3.29 4.67 16.62
N LEU A 154 3.04 5.43 17.68
CA LEU A 154 3.97 5.57 18.80
C LEU A 154 4.17 4.24 19.54
N LEU A 155 3.10 3.49 19.76
CA LEU A 155 3.18 2.14 20.35
C LEU A 155 3.97 1.16 19.49
N ALA A 156 4.03 1.36 18.18
CA ALA A 156 4.83 0.54 17.26
C ALA A 156 6.32 0.96 17.19
N ARG A 157 6.71 2.12 17.72
CA ARG A 157 8.09 2.66 17.62
C ARG A 157 9.19 1.73 18.14
N PRO A 158 9.03 1.00 19.26
CA PRO A 158 10.05 0.05 19.71
C PRO A 158 10.26 -1.14 18.76
N LEU A 159 9.28 -1.43 17.90
CA LEU A 159 9.32 -2.51 16.91
C LEU A 159 9.89 -2.06 15.56
N SER A 160 9.70 -0.78 15.20
CA SER A 160 9.98 -0.25 13.87
C SER A 160 10.48 1.19 13.92
N PRO A 161 11.52 1.55 13.15
CA PRO A 161 11.94 2.94 13.02
C PRO A 161 10.97 3.79 12.19
N ILE A 162 10.03 3.16 11.46
CA ILE A 162 9.05 3.81 10.60
C ILE A 162 8.09 4.65 11.44
N ARG A 163 7.84 5.90 11.04
CA ARG A 163 6.94 6.82 11.73
C ARG A 163 5.47 6.49 11.49
N ASP A 164 5.16 6.03 10.27
CA ASP A 164 3.81 5.61 9.87
C ASP A 164 3.71 4.09 9.67
N ALA A 165 3.97 3.35 10.74
CA ALA A 165 3.86 1.89 10.73
C ALA A 165 2.42 1.36 10.47
N ALA A 166 1.44 2.27 10.45
CA ALA A 166 0.04 1.99 10.15
C ALA A 166 -0.35 2.29 8.69
N SER A 167 0.60 2.72 7.86
CA SER A 167 0.33 2.98 6.44
C SER A 167 -0.05 1.69 5.71
N GLY A 168 -1.10 1.75 4.90
CA GLY A 168 -1.49 0.70 3.95
C GLY A 168 -0.86 0.90 2.56
N PHE A 169 -0.06 1.95 2.36
CA PHE A 169 0.53 2.30 1.08
C PHE A 169 2.05 2.20 1.13
N PHE A 170 2.59 1.13 0.56
CA PHE A 170 4.02 0.85 0.58
C PHE A 170 4.43 -0.08 -0.56
N LEU A 171 5.72 -0.07 -0.89
CA LEU A 171 6.38 -1.05 -1.75
C LEU A 171 7.41 -1.82 -0.95
N ILE A 172 7.53 -3.12 -1.21
CA ILE A 172 8.48 -4.02 -0.54
C ILE A 172 9.08 -4.99 -1.56
N ARG A 173 10.29 -5.46 -1.29
CA ARG A 173 10.90 -6.54 -2.06
C ARG A 173 10.08 -7.83 -1.93
N HIS A 174 9.67 -8.43 -3.03
CA HIS A 174 8.78 -9.60 -3.07
C HIS A 174 9.31 -10.76 -2.23
N ALA A 175 10.60 -11.06 -2.32
CA ALA A 175 11.23 -12.11 -1.53
C ALA A 175 11.11 -11.91 0.01
N ILE A 176 10.99 -10.64 0.48
CA ILE A 176 10.76 -10.36 1.89
C ILE A 176 9.27 -10.55 2.22
N ALA A 177 8.37 -10.13 1.33
CA ALA A 177 6.93 -10.22 1.53
C ALA A 177 6.45 -11.68 1.61
N THR A 178 6.98 -12.55 0.75
CA THR A 178 6.64 -13.99 0.70
C THR A 178 7.46 -14.84 1.70
N GLY A 179 8.59 -14.34 2.17
CA GLY A 179 9.45 -15.04 3.13
C GLY A 179 8.93 -15.07 4.57
N VAL A 180 7.72 -14.56 4.84
CA VAL A 180 7.15 -14.44 6.19
C VAL A 180 5.71 -14.92 6.26
N THR A 181 5.38 -15.58 7.36
CA THR A 181 3.98 -15.92 7.67
C THR A 181 3.31 -14.74 8.37
N ILE A 182 2.37 -14.10 7.70
CA ILE A 182 1.53 -13.04 8.26
C ILE A 182 0.32 -13.68 8.94
N LYS A 183 0.00 -13.27 10.17
CA LYS A 183 -1.16 -13.79 10.88
C LYS A 183 -2.46 -13.19 10.31
N ALA A 184 -3.48 -14.04 10.13
CA ALA A 184 -4.75 -13.66 9.52
C ALA A 184 -5.48 -12.48 10.19
N GLY A 185 -5.25 -12.22 11.47
CA GLY A 185 -5.85 -11.10 12.22
C GLY A 185 -5.08 -9.78 12.14
N GLY A 186 -4.00 -9.70 11.36
CA GLY A 186 -3.15 -8.51 11.28
C GLY A 186 -3.83 -7.35 10.58
N PHE A 187 -4.16 -6.28 11.33
CA PHE A 187 -4.74 -5.05 10.77
C PHE A 187 -3.70 -4.13 10.13
N LYS A 188 -2.41 -4.27 10.51
CA LYS A 188 -1.32 -3.41 10.05
C LYS A 188 -0.22 -4.25 9.40
N ILE A 189 -0.43 -4.56 8.13
CA ILE A 189 0.45 -5.45 7.36
C ILE A 189 1.86 -4.89 7.24
N CYS A 190 2.01 -3.59 6.99
CA CYS A 190 3.32 -2.95 6.91
C CYS A 190 4.15 -3.24 8.19
N LEU A 191 3.55 -3.10 9.38
CA LEU A 191 4.23 -3.39 10.65
C LEU A 191 4.61 -4.87 10.77
N GLU A 192 3.74 -5.79 10.37
CA GLU A 192 4.04 -7.24 10.35
C GLU A 192 5.24 -7.55 9.47
N LEU A 193 5.25 -7.03 8.24
CA LEU A 193 6.35 -7.21 7.29
C LEU A 193 7.65 -6.62 7.83
N VAL A 194 7.59 -5.46 8.47
CA VAL A 194 8.76 -4.84 9.10
C VAL A 194 9.33 -5.70 10.21
N VAL A 195 8.49 -6.25 11.08
CA VAL A 195 8.96 -7.02 12.25
C VAL A 195 9.38 -8.44 11.87
N ARG A 196 8.57 -9.13 11.07
CA ARG A 196 8.80 -10.53 10.70
C ARG A 196 9.77 -10.68 9.55
N GLY A 197 9.62 -9.89 8.48
CA GLY A 197 10.44 -9.92 7.28
C GLY A 197 11.80 -9.25 7.44
N TRP A 198 11.91 -8.34 8.40
CA TRP A 198 13.15 -7.65 8.74
C TRP A 198 13.84 -6.96 7.56
N PRO A 199 13.16 -6.12 6.75
CA PRO A 199 13.83 -5.34 5.72
C PRO A 199 14.99 -4.56 6.34
N ARG A 200 16.12 -4.54 5.63
CA ARG A 200 17.38 -3.95 6.13
C ARG A 200 17.46 -2.45 5.85
N HIS A 201 16.91 -2.04 4.73
CA HIS A 201 16.87 -0.64 4.31
C HIS A 201 15.42 -0.18 4.15
N LEU A 202 14.99 0.73 5.01
CA LEU A 202 13.64 1.27 5.08
C LEU A 202 13.66 2.76 4.75
N VAL A 203 12.78 3.18 3.85
CA VAL A 203 12.64 4.57 3.44
C VAL A 203 11.19 5.01 3.64
N GLU A 204 10.99 6.21 4.19
CA GLU A 204 9.68 6.87 4.22
C GLU A 204 9.71 8.13 3.36
N LEU A 205 8.67 8.32 2.55
CA LEU A 205 8.43 9.54 1.81
C LEU A 205 7.07 10.15 2.17
N PRO A 206 6.95 11.48 2.15
CA PRO A 206 5.72 12.14 2.54
C PRO A 206 4.63 11.99 1.48
N TYR A 207 3.37 11.84 1.95
CA TYR A 207 2.22 12.03 1.10
C TYR A 207 1.06 12.67 1.86
N ARG A 208 0.15 13.25 1.09
CA ARG A 208 -1.12 13.77 1.59
C ARG A 208 -2.16 12.66 1.49
N PHE A 209 -2.72 12.29 2.63
CA PHE A 209 -3.83 11.34 2.71
C PHE A 209 -5.14 12.14 2.66
N ASP A 210 -5.89 12.00 1.58
CA ASP A 210 -7.23 12.57 1.49
C ASP A 210 -8.25 11.49 1.86
N ASP A 211 -9.16 11.85 2.77
CA ASP A 211 -10.17 10.91 3.29
C ASP A 211 -11.25 10.66 2.23
N ARG A 212 -11.91 9.53 2.31
CA ARG A 212 -13.08 9.22 1.47
C ARG A 212 -14.12 10.32 1.60
N GLU A 213 -14.67 10.78 0.51
CA GLU A 213 -15.82 11.72 0.53
C GLU A 213 -17.10 11.08 1.08
N LEU A 214 -17.18 9.73 1.08
CA LEU A 214 -18.33 8.96 1.52
C LEU A 214 -17.85 7.73 2.34
N GLY A 215 -18.16 7.73 3.63
CA GLY A 215 -17.97 6.58 4.51
C GLY A 215 -17.38 6.95 5.89
N GLU A 216 -18.13 6.73 6.96
CA GLU A 216 -17.61 6.85 8.32
C GLU A 216 -16.65 5.67 8.60
N SER A 217 -15.36 5.90 8.52
CA SER A 217 -14.37 4.98 9.09
C SER A 217 -14.41 5.12 10.61
N LYS A 218 -15.31 4.39 11.26
CA LYS A 218 -15.31 4.21 12.71
C LYS A 218 -14.31 3.12 13.03
N MET A 219 -13.18 3.48 13.62
CA MET A 219 -12.32 2.47 14.26
C MET A 219 -13.14 1.84 15.38
N SER A 220 -13.57 0.61 15.18
CA SER A 220 -14.36 -0.13 16.16
C SER A 220 -13.48 -0.51 17.35
N ALA A 221 -14.08 -0.66 18.55
CA ALA A 221 -13.38 -1.19 19.72
C ALA A 221 -12.70 -2.55 19.40
N ARG A 222 -13.31 -3.35 18.53
CA ARG A 222 -12.76 -4.62 18.07
C ARG A 222 -11.45 -4.46 17.29
N GLU A 223 -11.34 -3.43 16.43
CA GLU A 223 -10.11 -3.14 15.70
C GLU A 223 -9.00 -2.65 16.63
N ALA A 224 -9.34 -1.85 17.65
CA ALA A 224 -8.38 -1.40 18.65
C ALA A 224 -7.82 -2.59 19.46
N VAL A 225 -8.70 -3.49 19.92
CA VAL A 225 -8.29 -4.71 20.65
C VAL A 225 -7.45 -5.61 19.74
N GLY A 226 -7.86 -5.80 18.46
CA GLY A 226 -7.10 -6.58 17.50
C GLY A 226 -5.69 -6.01 17.27
N TYR A 227 -5.57 -4.68 17.19
CA TYR A 227 -4.27 -4.03 17.06
C TYR A 227 -3.37 -4.21 18.29
N LEU A 228 -3.92 -4.12 19.50
CA LEU A 228 -3.15 -4.37 20.73
C LEU A 228 -2.68 -5.83 20.81
N ALA A 229 -3.53 -6.78 20.44
CA ALA A 229 -3.14 -8.20 20.35
C ALA A 229 -2.03 -8.43 19.31
N GLN A 230 -2.12 -7.77 18.14
CA GLN A 230 -1.08 -7.79 17.12
C GLN A 230 0.24 -7.21 17.65
N LEU A 231 0.19 -6.07 18.34
CA LEU A 231 1.39 -5.48 18.95
C LEU A 231 2.04 -6.43 19.96
N TRP A 232 1.26 -7.04 20.84
CA TRP A 232 1.75 -8.00 21.83
C TRP A 232 2.50 -9.16 21.16
N ASP A 233 1.90 -9.76 20.12
CA ASP A 233 2.52 -10.84 19.36
C ASP A 233 3.83 -10.39 18.68
N LEU A 234 3.85 -9.20 18.06
CA LEU A 234 5.03 -8.65 17.41
C LEU A 234 6.13 -8.28 18.41
N TYR A 235 5.79 -7.82 19.60
CA TYR A 235 6.74 -7.62 20.69
C TYR A 235 7.36 -8.95 21.12
N TRP A 236 6.54 -9.99 21.26
CA TRP A 236 7.04 -11.32 21.57
C TRP A 236 8.01 -11.82 20.51
N VAL A 237 7.64 -11.76 19.24
CA VAL A 237 8.52 -12.13 18.11
C VAL A 237 9.84 -11.34 18.13
N ARG A 238 9.78 -10.07 18.48
CA ARG A 238 10.97 -9.21 18.54
C ARG A 238 11.91 -9.56 19.67
N TRP A 239 11.39 -9.93 20.84
CA TRP A 239 12.17 -10.20 22.04
C TRP A 239 12.60 -11.67 22.17
N SER A 240 11.77 -12.62 21.74
CA SER A 240 12.12 -14.05 21.77
C SER A 240 12.95 -14.49 20.57
N GLY A 241 12.99 -13.68 19.51
CA GLY A 241 13.73 -14.00 18.28
C GLY A 241 15.25 -13.76 18.40
N PRO A 242 16.02 -14.27 17.44
CA PRO A 242 17.46 -14.06 17.40
C PRO A 242 17.80 -12.56 17.25
N ARG A 243 19.00 -12.17 17.73
CA ARG A 243 19.54 -10.83 17.47
C ARG A 243 19.71 -10.64 15.98
N ARG A 244 18.99 -9.67 15.42
CA ARG A 244 19.04 -9.34 14.00
C ARG A 244 19.97 -8.15 13.76
N ALA A 245 20.58 -8.11 12.59
CA ALA A 245 21.47 -7.03 12.21
C ALA A 245 20.76 -5.67 12.18
N PRO A 246 21.50 -4.54 12.41
CA PRO A 246 20.94 -3.20 12.40
C PRO A 246 20.29 -2.86 11.05
N ARG A 247 19.27 -1.99 11.10
CA ARG A 247 18.54 -1.48 9.94
C ARG A 247 19.04 -0.08 9.57
N ARG A 248 19.06 0.19 8.28
CA ARG A 248 19.18 1.56 7.76
C ARG A 248 17.77 2.13 7.62
N TYR A 249 17.56 3.33 8.15
CA TYR A 249 16.29 4.05 8.04
C TYR A 249 16.55 5.45 7.49
N GLU A 250 15.78 5.81 6.48
CA GLU A 250 15.83 7.14 5.86
C GLU A 250 14.43 7.75 5.81
N CYS A 251 14.35 9.02 6.10
CA CYS A 251 13.15 9.84 5.95
C CYS A 251 13.43 10.89 4.89
N LEU A 252 12.79 10.78 3.74
CA LEU A 252 12.95 11.72 2.64
C LEU A 252 11.98 12.89 2.78
N THR A 253 12.43 14.08 2.37
CA THR A 253 11.54 15.23 2.16
C THR A 253 11.01 15.21 0.72
N ALA A 254 9.92 15.94 0.46
CA ALA A 254 9.35 16.02 -0.89
C ALA A 254 10.41 16.44 -1.93
N GLY A 255 11.18 17.48 -1.64
CA GLY A 255 12.26 17.93 -2.55
C GLY A 255 13.42 16.94 -2.69
N ALA A 256 13.67 16.05 -1.72
CA ALA A 256 14.64 14.98 -1.89
C ALA A 256 14.08 13.89 -2.83
N VAL A 257 12.80 13.57 -2.72
CA VAL A 257 12.12 12.64 -3.63
C VAL A 257 12.14 13.20 -5.05
N ASP A 258 11.78 14.48 -5.25
CA ASP A 258 11.78 15.13 -6.58
C ASP A 258 13.16 15.05 -7.25
N ARG A 259 14.24 15.27 -6.50
CA ARG A 259 15.62 15.11 -7.03
C ARG A 259 15.97 13.67 -7.41
N LEU A 260 15.50 12.70 -6.63
CA LEU A 260 15.78 11.29 -6.89
C LEU A 260 14.98 10.73 -8.07
N THR A 261 13.76 11.25 -8.27
CA THR A 261 12.84 10.75 -9.31
C THR A 261 12.94 11.53 -10.62
N GLY A 262 13.66 12.64 -10.65
CA GLY A 262 13.73 13.53 -11.81
C GLY A 262 12.47 14.37 -12.04
N ASP A 263 11.50 14.30 -11.14
CA ASP A 263 10.18 14.96 -11.22
C ASP A 263 10.19 16.40 -10.69
N ALA A 264 11.21 17.19 -11.01
CA ALA A 264 11.30 18.58 -10.57
C ALA A 264 10.11 19.48 -11.00
N ALA A 265 9.19 18.96 -11.81
CA ALA A 265 8.03 19.70 -12.38
C ALA A 265 6.66 19.34 -11.75
N ALA A 266 6.54 18.31 -10.92
CA ALA A 266 5.24 17.88 -10.36
C ALA A 266 4.96 18.37 -8.94
N GLY A 267 5.82 19.20 -8.38
CA GLY A 267 5.62 19.84 -7.08
C GLY A 267 4.62 21.00 -7.18
N THR A 268 3.39 20.81 -6.65
CA THR A 268 2.37 21.85 -6.36
C THR A 268 1.23 22.07 -7.35
N ALA A 269 0.76 21.12 -8.09
CA ALA A 269 -0.60 21.23 -8.62
C ALA A 269 -1.58 20.53 -7.66
N PRO A 270 -2.56 21.24 -7.05
CA PRO A 270 -3.69 20.57 -6.46
C PRO A 270 -4.44 19.88 -7.59
N LEU A 271 -4.68 18.58 -7.45
CA LEU A 271 -5.55 17.84 -8.37
C LEU A 271 -6.96 18.49 -8.28
N HIS A 272 -7.24 19.42 -9.20
CA HIS A 272 -8.59 19.89 -9.42
C HIS A 272 -9.40 18.70 -9.94
N HIS A 273 -10.30 18.18 -9.11
CA HIS A 273 -11.40 17.35 -9.56
C HIS A 273 -12.09 18.08 -10.73
N ALA A 274 -12.15 17.42 -11.86
CA ALA A 274 -13.00 17.87 -12.95
C ALA A 274 -14.42 17.99 -12.39
N ARG A 275 -14.94 19.22 -12.33
CA ARG A 275 -16.34 19.47 -11.99
C ARG A 275 -17.19 18.71 -13.00
N GLN A 276 -18.01 17.80 -12.52
CA GLN A 276 -19.09 17.25 -13.32
C GLN A 276 -19.96 18.41 -13.82
N PRO A 277 -20.30 18.44 -15.12
CA PRO A 277 -21.27 19.38 -15.62
C PRO A 277 -22.61 19.09 -14.95
N GLY A 278 -23.22 20.15 -14.40
CA GLY A 278 -24.48 20.11 -13.64
C GLY A 278 -25.57 19.38 -14.41
N ARG A 279 -26.32 18.55 -13.68
CA ARG A 279 -27.67 18.16 -14.09
C ARG A 279 -28.47 19.46 -14.18
N ALA A 280 -28.88 19.82 -15.38
CA ALA A 280 -29.98 20.73 -15.60
C ALA A 280 -31.29 20.02 -15.22
N ASP A 281 -32.19 20.79 -14.63
CA ASP A 281 -33.53 20.45 -14.13
C ASP A 281 -34.38 19.62 -15.07
#